data_2b0cf1d4aa7b2cd503f806358e4baafa
#
_entry.id   2b0cf1d4aa7b2cd503f806358e4baafa
#
_cell.length_a   1.000
_cell.length_b   1.000
_cell.length_c   1.000
_cell.angle_alpha   90.00
_cell.angle_beta   90.00
_cell.angle_gamma   90.00
#
_symmetry.space_group_name_H-M   'P 1'
#
loop_
_entity.id
_entity.type
_entity.pdbx_description
1 polymer ?
#
loop_
_entity_poly.entity_id
_entity_poly.type
_entity_poly.pdbx_seq_one_letter_code
_entity_poly.pdbx_strand_id
1 'polypeptide(L)'
;ISVLLMASCLNSKDSDSTLNDDTAITGFTLGTLNRYLHTTSSTGADSIYKVLVTGSDYKFSIDEDNHRIFNVDSLPVGTDVKHVVCSIASLNNGTVLYKSLISDTLFYYNSSDSLDFSSPRSFFVYASNGSSYEEYTVEVNVHKEEGEQFIWMRHNDNADIAALEKMKAVTIDDRLFVYASKAGKTLGYTTTD
;
A
#
# COMPACT_ATOMS: atom_id res chain seq x y z
N ILE A 1 -64.57 -36.29 29.58
CA ILE A 1 -63.38 -36.34 28.66
C ILE A 1 -63.01 -34.89 28.40
N SER A 2 -61.91 -34.48 29.05
CA SER A 2 -61.38 -33.13 28.94
C SER A 2 -60.28 -33.12 27.84
N VAL A 3 -60.51 -32.39 26.75
CA VAL A 3 -59.53 -32.20 25.67
C VAL A 3 -58.71 -30.96 26.00
N LEU A 4 -57.45 -31.17 26.31
CA LEU A 4 -56.46 -30.10 26.53
C LEU A 4 -55.91 -29.67 25.16
N LEU A 5 -56.29 -28.48 24.68
CA LEU A 5 -55.72 -27.84 23.51
C LEU A 5 -54.38 -27.18 23.93
N MET A 6 -53.24 -27.79 23.53
CA MET A 6 -51.91 -27.18 23.62
C MET A 6 -51.79 -26.17 22.45
N ALA A 7 -51.97 -24.89 22.74
CA ALA A 7 -51.57 -23.83 21.84
C ALA A 7 -50.04 -23.68 21.91
N SER A 8 -49.34 -24.24 20.94
CA SER A 8 -47.91 -23.97 20.71
C SER A 8 -47.79 -22.58 20.05
N CYS A 9 -47.45 -21.56 20.84
CA CYS A 9 -46.94 -20.33 20.30
C CYS A 9 -45.54 -20.59 19.76
N LEU A 10 -45.42 -20.89 18.46
CA LEU A 10 -44.15 -20.66 17.76
C LEU A 10 -43.96 -19.14 17.66
N ASN A 11 -43.22 -18.60 18.60
CA ASN A 11 -42.65 -17.28 18.46
C ASN A 11 -41.48 -17.40 17.49
N SER A 12 -41.73 -17.46 16.19
CA SER A 12 -40.75 -17.14 15.15
C SER A 12 -40.40 -15.68 15.36
N LYS A 13 -39.27 -15.41 16.02
CA LYS A 13 -38.56 -14.17 15.78
C LYS A 13 -38.20 -14.21 14.29
N ASP A 14 -39.07 -13.64 13.47
CA ASP A 14 -38.66 -13.14 12.17
C ASP A 14 -37.51 -12.16 12.48
N SER A 15 -36.26 -12.59 12.25
CA SER A 15 -35.17 -11.65 12.06
C SER A 15 -35.54 -10.91 10.78
N ASP A 16 -36.28 -9.82 10.96
CA ASP A 16 -36.55 -8.84 9.92
C ASP A 16 -35.20 -8.32 9.48
N SER A 17 -34.58 -9.00 8.50
CA SER A 17 -33.38 -8.49 7.83
C SER A 17 -33.90 -7.33 6.98
N THR A 18 -33.92 -6.12 7.60
CA THR A 18 -34.25 -4.90 6.88
C THR A 18 -33.23 -4.77 5.77
N LEU A 19 -33.69 -4.98 4.53
CA LEU A 19 -32.87 -4.73 3.34
C LEU A 19 -32.67 -3.21 3.23
N ASN A 20 -31.41 -2.80 3.10
CA ASN A 20 -30.99 -1.41 3.02
C ASN A 20 -30.48 -1.08 1.62
N ASP A 21 -30.50 0.21 1.29
CA ASP A 21 -29.99 0.77 0.05
C ASP A 21 -28.53 1.28 0.15
N ASP A 22 -27.88 1.03 1.30
CA ASP A 22 -26.50 1.43 1.54
C ASP A 22 -25.50 0.67 0.65
N THR A 23 -24.54 1.41 0.11
CA THR A 23 -23.50 0.92 -0.82
C THR A 23 -22.08 1.25 -0.35
N ALA A 24 -21.89 1.67 0.91
CA ALA A 24 -20.61 2.09 1.44
C ALA A 24 -19.70 0.92 1.80
N ILE A 25 -18.38 1.08 1.54
CA ILE A 25 -17.32 0.26 2.11
C ILE A 25 -16.88 0.87 3.43
N THR A 26 -17.03 0.16 4.53
CA THR A 26 -16.71 0.62 5.88
C THR A 26 -15.35 0.15 6.38
N GLY A 27 -14.73 -0.80 5.69
CA GLY A 27 -13.41 -1.30 6.06
C GLY A 27 -12.69 -1.98 4.92
N PHE A 28 -11.37 -1.75 4.86
CA PHE A 28 -10.46 -2.44 3.95
C PHE A 28 -9.16 -2.74 4.69
N THR A 29 -8.68 -3.98 4.59
CA THR A 29 -7.47 -4.42 5.28
C THR A 29 -6.75 -5.47 4.44
N LEU A 30 -5.42 -5.36 4.34
CA LEU A 30 -4.58 -6.39 3.71
C LEU A 30 -4.23 -7.49 4.72
N GLY A 31 -4.14 -8.71 4.23
CA GLY A 31 -3.58 -9.84 4.96
C GLY A 31 -2.06 -9.80 5.04
N THR A 32 -1.46 -10.96 5.32
CA THR A 32 0.00 -11.12 5.28
C THR A 32 0.49 -11.14 3.84
N LEU A 33 1.53 -10.37 3.55
CA LEU A 33 2.13 -10.21 2.23
C LEU A 33 3.55 -10.79 2.20
N ASN A 34 3.98 -11.26 1.04
CA ASN A 34 5.38 -11.60 0.81
C ASN A 34 6.14 -10.34 0.38
N ARG A 35 7.35 -10.17 0.90
CA ARG A 35 8.31 -9.16 0.45
C ARG A 35 9.58 -9.85 0.00
N TYR A 36 10.06 -9.52 -1.19
CA TYR A 36 11.28 -10.07 -1.77
C TYR A 36 12.38 -9.02 -1.71
N LEU A 37 13.50 -9.40 -1.09
CA LEU A 37 14.65 -8.55 -0.89
C LEU A 37 15.87 -9.15 -1.58
N HIS A 38 16.67 -8.29 -2.22
CA HIS A 38 17.92 -8.65 -2.83
C HIS A 38 19.07 -8.49 -1.82
N THR A 39 19.98 -9.42 -1.83
CA THR A 39 21.23 -9.35 -1.05
C THR A 39 22.37 -9.95 -1.85
N THR A 40 23.59 -9.56 -1.54
CA THR A 40 24.77 -10.17 -2.14
C THR A 40 25.24 -11.32 -1.27
N SER A 41 25.35 -12.50 -1.85
CA SER A 41 25.87 -13.68 -1.15
C SER A 41 27.36 -13.51 -0.81
N SER A 42 27.91 -14.36 0.07
CA SER A 42 29.33 -14.35 0.42
C SER A 42 30.26 -14.63 -0.77
N THR A 43 29.73 -15.14 -1.88
CA THR A 43 30.45 -15.36 -3.15
C THR A 43 30.28 -14.22 -4.15
N GLY A 44 29.59 -13.12 -3.78
CA GLY A 44 29.33 -11.98 -4.64
C GLY A 44 28.15 -12.15 -5.60
N ALA A 45 27.45 -13.28 -5.56
CA ALA A 45 26.25 -13.51 -6.39
C ALA A 45 25.01 -12.84 -5.80
N ASP A 46 24.13 -12.31 -6.66
CA ASP A 46 22.82 -11.82 -6.24
C ASP A 46 21.97 -12.96 -5.68
N SER A 47 21.30 -12.69 -4.59
CA SER A 47 20.44 -13.64 -3.89
C SER A 47 19.14 -12.96 -3.46
N ILE A 48 18.02 -13.65 -3.63
CA ILE A 48 16.71 -13.15 -3.25
C ILE A 48 16.24 -13.95 -2.03
N TYR A 49 15.80 -13.24 -0.99
CA TYR A 49 15.15 -13.88 0.15
C TYR A 49 13.79 -13.25 0.41
N LYS A 50 12.92 -14.03 1.02
CA LYS A 50 11.54 -13.65 1.30
C LYS A 50 11.38 -13.35 2.79
N VAL A 51 10.72 -12.22 3.08
CA VAL A 51 10.23 -11.87 4.41
C VAL A 51 8.71 -11.64 4.35
N LEU A 52 8.06 -11.68 5.50
CA LEU A 52 6.62 -11.42 5.60
C LEU A 52 6.38 -9.98 6.05
N VAL A 53 5.36 -9.36 5.47
CA VAL A 53 4.85 -8.05 5.86
C VAL A 53 3.42 -8.22 6.38
N THR A 54 3.15 -7.72 7.57
CA THR A 54 1.81 -7.72 8.15
C THR A 54 1.01 -6.58 7.52
N GLY A 55 0.14 -6.91 6.56
CA GLY A 55 -0.60 -5.91 5.78
C GLY A 55 -1.56 -5.07 6.65
N SER A 56 -2.09 -5.64 7.75
CA SER A 56 -2.97 -4.91 8.68
C SER A 56 -2.31 -3.76 9.46
N ASP A 57 -0.97 -3.69 9.46
CA ASP A 57 -0.23 -2.57 10.05
C ASP A 57 -0.34 -1.30 9.19
N TYR A 58 -0.62 -1.45 7.89
CA TYR A 58 -0.79 -0.37 6.93
C TYR A 58 -2.26 0.01 6.84
N LYS A 59 -2.59 1.18 7.41
CA LYS A 59 -3.98 1.65 7.45
C LYS A 59 -4.41 2.19 6.11
N PHE A 60 -5.65 1.87 5.75
CA PHE A 60 -6.31 2.38 4.55
C PHE A 60 -7.24 3.53 4.90
N SER A 61 -7.19 4.58 4.10
CA SER A 61 -8.16 5.66 4.10
C SER A 61 -9.27 5.31 3.12
N ILE A 62 -10.50 5.51 3.52
CA ILE A 62 -11.70 5.36 2.69
C ILE A 62 -12.23 6.77 2.48
N ASP A 63 -12.17 7.23 1.23
CA ASP A 63 -12.70 8.51 0.77
C ASP A 63 -14.06 8.23 0.10
N GLU A 64 -15.12 8.40 0.88
CA GLU A 64 -16.49 8.15 0.43
C GLU A 64 -16.95 9.13 -0.64
N ASP A 65 -16.48 10.38 -0.59
CA ASP A 65 -16.89 11.41 -1.55
C ASP A 65 -16.34 11.13 -2.97
N ASN A 66 -15.14 10.56 -3.04
CA ASN A 66 -14.46 10.22 -4.31
C ASN A 66 -14.45 8.72 -4.59
N HIS A 67 -15.07 7.90 -3.74
CA HIS A 67 -15.09 6.44 -3.81
C HIS A 67 -13.69 5.82 -4.01
N ARG A 68 -12.72 6.29 -3.21
CA ARG A 68 -11.33 5.84 -3.28
C ARG A 68 -10.87 5.24 -1.96
N ILE A 69 -10.12 4.14 -2.06
CA ILE A 69 -9.52 3.46 -0.92
C ILE A 69 -8.02 3.32 -1.19
N PHE A 70 -7.19 3.81 -0.29
CA PHE A 70 -5.73 3.78 -0.45
C PHE A 70 -5.03 3.68 0.90
N ASN A 71 -3.85 3.06 0.91
CA ASN A 71 -3.03 3.03 2.11
C ASN A 71 -2.34 4.38 2.34
N VAL A 72 -2.44 4.88 3.59
CA VAL A 72 -1.85 6.17 4.01
C VAL A 72 -0.33 6.09 3.96
N ASP A 73 0.23 5.02 4.53
CA ASP A 73 1.66 4.72 4.47
C ASP A 73 1.90 3.66 3.39
N SER A 74 2.86 3.91 2.50
CA SER A 74 3.21 2.94 1.44
C SER A 74 3.82 1.67 2.02
N LEU A 75 3.49 0.53 1.42
CA LEU A 75 4.15 -0.75 1.73
C LEU A 75 5.65 -0.68 1.42
N PRO A 76 6.50 -1.46 2.10
CA PRO A 76 7.93 -1.50 1.82
C PRO A 76 8.24 -1.95 0.39
N VAL A 77 9.32 -1.44 -0.17
CA VAL A 77 9.86 -1.87 -1.47
C VAL A 77 9.98 -3.40 -1.52
N GLY A 78 9.67 -3.99 -2.67
CA GLY A 78 9.74 -5.44 -2.88
C GLY A 78 8.54 -6.23 -2.35
N THR A 79 7.52 -5.55 -1.81
CA THR A 79 6.27 -6.20 -1.40
C THR A 79 5.52 -6.69 -2.63
N ASP A 80 5.14 -7.98 -2.62
CA ASP A 80 4.33 -8.60 -3.67
C ASP A 80 2.87 -8.17 -3.52
N VAL A 81 2.44 -7.29 -4.40
CA VAL A 81 1.05 -6.84 -4.48
C VAL A 81 0.25 -7.53 -5.58
N LYS A 82 0.82 -8.53 -6.24
CA LYS A 82 0.11 -9.34 -7.24
C LYS A 82 -0.66 -10.51 -6.63
N HIS A 83 -0.32 -10.88 -5.41
CA HIS A 83 -0.91 -12.04 -4.71
C HIS A 83 -1.39 -11.63 -3.32
N VAL A 84 -2.41 -10.79 -3.27
CA VAL A 84 -2.89 -10.15 -2.04
C VAL A 84 -4.21 -10.74 -1.63
N VAL A 85 -4.27 -11.24 -0.41
CA VAL A 85 -5.52 -11.53 0.28
C VAL A 85 -5.91 -10.30 1.08
N CYS A 86 -7.14 -9.82 0.91
CA CYS A 86 -7.65 -8.65 1.63
C CYS A 86 -8.98 -8.96 2.32
N SER A 87 -9.40 -8.10 3.22
CA SER A 87 -10.71 -8.13 3.84
C SER A 87 -11.45 -6.82 3.56
N ILE A 88 -12.68 -6.92 3.10
CA ILE A 88 -13.55 -5.79 2.80
C ILE A 88 -14.81 -5.92 3.64
N ALA A 89 -15.19 -4.84 4.32
CA ALA A 89 -16.43 -4.73 5.04
C ALA A 89 -17.35 -3.72 4.32
N SER A 90 -18.56 -4.14 3.99
CA SER A 90 -19.60 -3.27 3.45
C SER A 90 -20.63 -2.92 4.52
N LEU A 91 -21.25 -1.76 4.40
CA LEU A 91 -22.35 -1.36 5.26
C LEU A 91 -23.57 -2.27 5.01
N ASN A 92 -24.23 -2.65 6.08
CA ASN A 92 -25.48 -3.45 6.04
C ASN A 92 -25.41 -4.72 5.16
N ASN A 93 -24.23 -5.37 5.12
CA ASN A 93 -23.96 -6.61 4.37
C ASN A 93 -24.23 -6.47 2.85
N GLY A 94 -23.94 -5.31 2.27
CA GLY A 94 -23.95 -5.13 0.82
C GLY A 94 -23.03 -6.15 0.13
N THR A 95 -23.47 -6.64 -1.03
CA THR A 95 -22.70 -7.60 -1.83
C THR A 95 -21.55 -6.92 -2.54
N VAL A 96 -20.34 -7.44 -2.37
CA VAL A 96 -19.14 -6.88 -3.01
C VAL A 96 -18.73 -7.72 -4.22
N LEU A 97 -18.51 -7.06 -5.35
CA LEU A 97 -17.90 -7.63 -6.55
C LEU A 97 -16.63 -6.88 -6.90
N TYR A 98 -15.75 -7.50 -7.66
CA TYR A 98 -14.57 -6.83 -8.22
C TYR A 98 -14.47 -7.04 -9.73
N LYS A 99 -13.90 -6.05 -10.41
CA LYS A 99 -13.70 -6.10 -11.87
C LYS A 99 -12.41 -6.84 -12.22
N SER A 100 -12.46 -7.62 -13.30
CA SER A 100 -11.27 -8.20 -13.92
C SER A 100 -10.30 -7.11 -14.35
N LEU A 101 -8.98 -7.37 -14.28
CA LEU A 101 -7.96 -6.46 -14.82
C LEU A 101 -7.82 -6.53 -16.34
N ILE A 102 -8.38 -7.59 -16.97
CA ILE A 102 -8.21 -7.86 -18.41
C ILE A 102 -9.53 -7.85 -19.19
N SER A 103 -10.66 -7.65 -18.51
CA SER A 103 -11.99 -7.62 -19.13
C SER A 103 -12.98 -6.85 -18.26
N ASP A 104 -14.19 -6.61 -18.77
CA ASP A 104 -15.28 -5.98 -18.00
C ASP A 104 -16.06 -6.98 -17.13
N THR A 105 -15.57 -8.20 -16.97
CA THR A 105 -16.23 -9.23 -16.17
C THR A 105 -16.14 -8.89 -14.68
N LEU A 106 -17.27 -9.00 -13.99
CA LEU A 106 -17.37 -8.86 -12.55
C LEU A 106 -17.38 -10.24 -11.88
N PHE A 107 -16.66 -10.36 -10.78
CA PHE A 107 -16.59 -11.56 -9.94
C PHE A 107 -17.06 -11.24 -8.54
N TYR A 108 -17.76 -12.15 -7.90
CA TYR A 108 -18.08 -12.04 -6.48
C TYR A 108 -16.77 -12.06 -5.67
N TYR A 109 -16.65 -11.07 -4.78
CA TYR A 109 -15.53 -11.01 -3.88
C TYR A 109 -15.62 -12.10 -2.80
N ASN A 110 -14.52 -12.77 -2.56
CA ASN A 110 -14.33 -13.70 -1.46
C ASN A 110 -13.06 -13.32 -0.69
N SER A 111 -13.13 -13.24 0.62
CA SER A 111 -12.01 -12.83 1.49
C SER A 111 -10.82 -13.82 1.50
N SER A 112 -10.96 -14.98 0.88
CA SER A 112 -9.87 -15.95 0.67
C SER A 112 -9.20 -15.84 -0.69
N ASP A 113 -9.77 -15.02 -1.61
CA ASP A 113 -9.21 -14.88 -2.95
C ASP A 113 -7.92 -14.05 -2.92
N SER A 114 -6.97 -14.49 -3.76
CA SER A 114 -5.75 -13.74 -4.01
C SER A 114 -5.95 -12.81 -5.18
N LEU A 115 -5.85 -11.51 -4.94
CA LEU A 115 -6.08 -10.46 -5.92
C LEU A 115 -4.79 -9.73 -6.29
N ASP A 116 -4.70 -9.28 -7.55
CA ASP A 116 -3.59 -8.48 -8.05
C ASP A 116 -3.90 -6.98 -7.87
N PHE A 117 -3.10 -6.28 -7.09
CA PHE A 117 -3.15 -4.83 -6.85
C PHE A 117 -1.94 -4.10 -7.45
N SER A 118 -1.28 -4.66 -8.46
CA SER A 118 -0.20 -3.96 -9.17
C SER A 118 -0.68 -2.73 -9.96
N SER A 119 -1.99 -2.61 -10.14
CA SER A 119 -2.71 -1.44 -10.64
C SER A 119 -3.98 -1.21 -9.84
N PRO A 120 -4.57 0.00 -9.87
CA PRO A 120 -5.84 0.27 -9.19
C PRO A 120 -6.92 -0.73 -9.60
N ARG A 121 -7.75 -1.16 -8.63
CA ARG A 121 -8.83 -2.12 -8.85
C ARG A 121 -10.18 -1.51 -8.53
N SER A 122 -11.16 -1.81 -9.40
CA SER A 122 -12.55 -1.44 -9.16
C SER A 122 -13.27 -2.54 -8.37
N PHE A 123 -13.93 -2.12 -7.30
CA PHE A 123 -14.87 -2.90 -6.51
C PHE A 123 -16.25 -2.26 -6.59
N PHE A 124 -17.27 -3.09 -6.71
CA PHE A 124 -18.65 -2.66 -6.78
C PHE A 124 -19.37 -3.17 -5.55
N VAL A 125 -19.99 -2.27 -4.80
CA VAL A 125 -20.79 -2.62 -3.63
C VAL A 125 -22.24 -2.45 -3.98
N TYR A 126 -22.98 -3.56 -3.98
CA TYR A 126 -24.41 -3.58 -4.21
C TYR A 126 -25.13 -3.48 -2.88
N ALA A 127 -26.12 -2.64 -2.82
CA ALA A 127 -27.03 -2.55 -1.70
C ALA A 127 -27.69 -3.91 -1.40
N SER A 128 -27.97 -4.19 -0.12
CA SER A 128 -28.57 -5.48 0.27
C SER A 128 -29.98 -5.69 -0.30
N ASN A 129 -30.69 -4.61 -0.66
CA ASN A 129 -31.98 -4.65 -1.34
C ASN A 129 -31.85 -4.75 -2.88
N GLY A 130 -30.62 -4.69 -3.43
CA GLY A 130 -30.36 -4.74 -4.86
C GLY A 130 -30.77 -3.50 -5.65
N SER A 131 -31.14 -2.39 -5.00
CA SER A 131 -31.67 -1.18 -5.67
C SER A 131 -30.57 -0.36 -6.37
N SER A 132 -29.34 -0.38 -5.83
CA SER A 132 -28.25 0.48 -6.25
C SER A 132 -26.90 -0.21 -6.06
N TYR A 133 -25.86 0.37 -6.64
CA TYR A 133 -24.47 0.01 -6.38
C TYR A 133 -23.58 1.26 -6.51
N GLU A 134 -22.41 1.20 -5.86
CA GLU A 134 -21.35 2.18 -6.02
C GLU A 134 -20.02 1.50 -6.39
N GLU A 135 -19.21 2.20 -7.20
CA GLU A 135 -17.90 1.74 -7.63
C GLU A 135 -16.81 2.44 -6.82
N TYR A 136 -15.99 1.64 -6.13
CA TYR A 136 -14.80 2.10 -5.41
C TYR A 136 -13.53 1.71 -6.15
N THR A 137 -12.58 2.64 -6.22
CA THR A 137 -11.22 2.36 -6.71
C THR A 137 -10.29 2.13 -5.54
N VAL A 138 -9.68 0.95 -5.47
CA VAL A 138 -8.70 0.58 -4.46
C VAL A 138 -7.30 0.68 -5.04
N GLU A 139 -6.43 1.47 -4.41
CA GLU A 139 -5.02 1.63 -4.75
C GLU A 139 -4.15 1.12 -3.60
N VAL A 140 -3.17 0.27 -3.91
CA VAL A 140 -2.17 -0.21 -2.96
C VAL A 140 -0.82 0.37 -3.31
N ASN A 141 -0.37 1.34 -2.50
CA ASN A 141 0.89 2.04 -2.72
C ASN A 141 2.05 1.27 -2.11
N VAL A 142 3.13 1.12 -2.89
CA VAL A 142 4.39 0.49 -2.50
C VAL A 142 5.51 1.49 -2.75
N HIS A 143 6.45 1.61 -1.81
CA HIS A 143 7.66 2.41 -2.02
C HIS A 143 8.44 1.90 -3.22
N LYS A 144 8.95 2.82 -4.03
CA LYS A 144 9.77 2.49 -5.22
C LYS A 144 11.23 2.26 -4.85
N GLU A 145 11.68 2.86 -3.75
CA GLU A 145 13.07 2.85 -3.29
C GLU A 145 13.12 2.62 -1.78
N GLU A 146 14.19 1.98 -1.30
CA GLU A 146 14.46 1.90 0.13
C GLU A 146 14.84 3.30 0.65
N GLY A 147 14.12 3.80 1.67
CA GLY A 147 14.33 5.14 2.22
C GLY A 147 15.71 5.39 2.83
N GLU A 148 16.47 4.33 3.09
CA GLU A 148 17.83 4.40 3.64
C GLU A 148 18.92 4.13 2.59
N GLN A 149 18.56 3.89 1.33
CA GLN A 149 19.55 3.73 0.28
C GLN A 149 20.18 5.07 -0.08
N PHE A 150 21.30 5.36 0.56
CA PHE A 150 22.17 6.45 0.15
C PHE A 150 22.98 5.99 -1.07
N ILE A 151 22.59 6.43 -2.27
CA ILE A 151 23.32 6.12 -3.49
C ILE A 151 24.48 7.10 -3.63
N TRP A 152 25.69 6.61 -3.35
CA TRP A 152 26.91 7.37 -3.63
C TRP A 152 27.12 7.41 -5.15
N MET A 153 26.94 8.59 -5.75
CA MET A 153 27.40 8.83 -7.12
C MET A 153 28.82 9.38 -7.09
N ARG A 154 29.77 8.66 -7.68
CA ARG A 154 31.12 9.16 -7.88
C ARG A 154 31.12 10.07 -9.09
N HIS A 155 31.30 11.36 -8.87
CA HIS A 155 31.58 12.31 -9.93
C HIS A 155 33.04 12.15 -10.43
N ASN A 156 33.32 12.65 -11.64
CA ASN A 156 34.68 12.63 -12.19
C ASN A 156 35.64 13.38 -11.25
N ASP A 157 36.83 12.84 -11.12
CA ASP A 157 37.86 13.45 -10.26
C ASP A 157 38.14 14.88 -10.74
N ASN A 158 38.06 15.84 -9.83
CA ASN A 158 38.41 17.22 -10.09
C ASN A 158 39.89 17.39 -9.66
N ALA A 159 40.77 17.67 -10.64
CA ALA A 159 42.20 17.78 -10.41
C ALA A 159 42.59 18.90 -9.42
N ASP A 160 41.81 19.98 -9.37
CA ASP A 160 42.04 21.09 -8.43
C ASP A 160 41.72 20.69 -7.00
N ILE A 161 40.63 19.94 -6.79
CA ILE A 161 40.25 19.41 -5.47
C ILE A 161 41.21 18.29 -5.04
N ALA A 162 41.60 17.41 -5.97
CA ALA A 162 42.53 16.31 -5.68
C ALA A 162 43.93 16.79 -5.27
N ALA A 163 44.30 18.01 -5.66
CA ALA A 163 45.59 18.62 -5.30
C ALA A 163 45.61 19.38 -3.97
N LEU A 164 44.49 19.35 -3.20
CA LEU A 164 44.40 20.04 -1.91
C LEU A 164 45.01 19.21 -0.79
N GLU A 165 45.78 19.87 0.07
CA GLU A 165 46.50 19.21 1.20
C GLU A 165 45.58 18.97 2.39
N LYS A 166 44.66 19.93 2.66
CA LYS A 166 43.66 19.88 3.73
C LYS A 166 42.41 20.53 3.22
N MET A 167 41.26 19.92 3.49
CA MET A 167 39.97 20.51 3.12
C MET A 167 38.93 20.33 4.21
N LYS A 168 37.98 21.27 4.25
CA LYS A 168 36.73 21.19 5.01
C LYS A 168 35.59 21.67 4.13
N ALA A 169 34.57 20.83 3.98
CA ALA A 169 33.37 21.15 3.23
C ALA A 169 32.23 21.49 4.19
N VAL A 170 31.42 22.47 3.84
CA VAL A 170 30.20 22.89 4.57
C VAL A 170 29.11 23.19 3.54
N THR A 171 27.95 22.69 3.77
CA THR A 171 26.76 23.03 2.97
C THR A 171 25.96 24.11 3.71
N ILE A 172 25.64 25.20 3.02
CA ILE A 172 24.80 26.27 3.53
C ILE A 172 23.79 26.59 2.43
N ASP A 173 22.52 26.46 2.74
CA ASP A 173 21.44 26.45 1.77
C ASP A 173 21.82 25.44 0.66
N ASP A 174 21.46 25.57 -0.55
CA ASP A 174 21.79 24.62 -1.62
C ASP A 174 23.21 24.80 -2.19
N ARG A 175 24.16 25.34 -1.40
CA ARG A 175 25.53 25.58 -1.84
C ARG A 175 26.55 24.82 -1.01
N LEU A 176 27.48 24.16 -1.69
CA LEU A 176 28.66 23.56 -1.08
C LEU A 176 29.81 24.55 -1.08
N PHE A 177 30.37 24.81 0.10
CA PHE A 177 31.59 25.59 0.30
C PHE A 177 32.70 24.67 0.72
N VAL A 178 33.81 24.71 0.01
CA VAL A 178 35.04 23.95 0.35
C VAL A 178 36.15 24.92 0.67
N TYR A 179 36.62 24.90 1.91
CA TYR A 179 37.79 25.62 2.36
C TYR A 179 38.99 24.68 2.41
N ALA A 180 40.09 25.06 1.81
CA ALA A 180 41.22 24.17 1.66
C ALA A 180 42.55 24.90 1.75
N SER A 181 43.63 24.15 1.96
CA SER A 181 45.00 24.66 1.85
C SER A 181 45.74 24.01 0.70
N LYS A 182 46.57 24.81 -0.01
CA LYS A 182 47.48 24.35 -1.03
C LYS A 182 48.71 25.25 -1.03
N ALA A 183 49.91 24.66 -0.87
CA ALA A 183 51.15 25.39 -0.84
C ALA A 183 51.15 26.57 0.16
N GLY A 184 50.61 26.38 1.36
CA GLY A 184 50.56 27.39 2.42
C GLY A 184 49.54 28.51 2.21
N LYS A 185 48.70 28.46 1.16
CA LYS A 185 47.63 29.42 0.89
C LYS A 185 46.24 28.80 1.24
N THR A 186 45.34 29.63 1.76
CA THR A 186 43.97 29.26 1.95
C THR A 186 43.17 29.54 0.67
N LEU A 187 42.40 28.56 0.21
CA LEU A 187 41.56 28.62 -0.97
C LEU A 187 40.11 28.35 -0.58
N GLY A 188 39.17 28.99 -1.23
CA GLY A 188 37.76 28.76 -1.08
C GLY A 188 37.12 28.43 -2.44
N TYR A 189 36.35 27.36 -2.47
CA TYR A 189 35.55 26.96 -3.63
C TYR A 189 34.09 26.95 -3.26
N THR A 190 33.24 27.27 -4.20
CA THR A 190 31.78 27.12 -4.05
C THR A 190 31.17 26.53 -5.32
N THR A 191 30.21 25.66 -5.17
CA THR A 191 29.42 25.14 -6.27
C THR A 191 27.94 25.40 -6.00
N THR A 192 27.21 25.58 -7.07
CA THR A 192 25.74 25.59 -7.09
C THR A 192 25.34 24.50 -8.05
N ASP A 193 24.81 23.42 -7.53
CA ASP A 193 24.18 22.35 -8.35
C ASP A 193 22.70 22.64 -8.52
#